data_94ec69d9d7927f895ae4b994beadef34
#
_entry.id   94ec69d9d7927f895ae4b994beadef34
#
_cell.length_a   1.000
_cell.length_b   1.000
_cell.length_c   1.000
_cell.angle_alpha   90.00
_cell.angle_beta   90.00
_cell.angle_gamma   90.00
#
_symmetry.space_group_name_H-M   'P 1'
#
loop_
_entity.id
_entity.type
_entity.pdbx_description
1 polymer ?
#
loop_
_entity_poly.entity_id
_entity_poly.type
_entity_poly.pdbx_seq_one_letter_code
_entity_poly.pdbx_strand_id
1 'polypeptide(L)'
;METDRSRALLVSLAACLVALPAAAQTIVPTPAFNAIELEGGGHVTLRHGSVQQVRLLKGSTRFTRFIMERSQPHKLRIEACDNDCPHDYDLEVEITTPGIDTLAVSGGGRIESGGDFPARHQLTLAVDGGGTIDVRAMSSEGATAAVDGGGRILVNAQRELTAAINGGGKIRYWGAPRLTEAVEGGGSVEQGY
;
A
#
# COMPACT_ATOMS: atom_id res chain seq x y z
N MET A 1 12.05 37.45 71.87
CA MET A 1 12.83 36.31 71.37
C MET A 1 11.81 35.28 70.88
N GLU A 2 11.29 35.44 69.72
CA GLU A 2 10.31 34.54 69.10
C GLU A 2 10.85 34.12 67.70
N THR A 3 11.07 32.85 67.59
CA THR A 3 11.57 32.18 66.41
C THR A 3 10.38 31.76 65.56
N ASP A 4 10.18 32.50 64.49
CA ASP A 4 9.21 32.18 63.42
C ASP A 4 9.71 31.00 62.59
N ARG A 5 8.94 29.91 62.59
CA ARG A 5 9.17 28.71 61.77
C ARG A 5 8.26 28.74 60.55
N SER A 6 8.74 29.30 59.46
CA SER A 6 8.07 29.21 58.17
C SER A 6 8.11 27.77 57.66
N ARG A 7 6.94 27.12 57.65
CA ARG A 7 6.72 25.81 57.03
C ARG A 7 6.48 26.01 55.54
N ALA A 8 7.49 25.69 54.72
CA ALA A 8 7.34 25.59 53.28
C ALA A 8 6.54 24.31 52.93
N LEU A 9 5.34 24.48 52.38
CA LEU A 9 4.57 23.40 51.79
C LEU A 9 5.15 23.09 50.39
N LEU A 10 5.80 21.94 50.24
CA LEU A 10 6.16 21.38 48.96
C LEU A 10 4.92 20.70 48.36
N VAL A 11 4.29 21.36 47.40
CA VAL A 11 3.23 20.76 46.57
C VAL A 11 3.91 19.92 45.50
N SER A 12 3.89 18.61 45.65
CA SER A 12 4.37 17.64 44.67
C SER A 12 3.32 17.47 43.58
N LEU A 13 3.59 18.03 42.40
CA LEU A 13 2.76 17.86 41.20
C LEU A 13 3.07 16.49 40.60
N ALA A 14 2.26 15.48 40.91
CA ALA A 14 2.34 14.18 40.25
C ALA A 14 1.77 14.29 38.83
N ALA A 15 2.65 14.35 37.83
CA ALA A 15 2.26 14.26 36.43
C ALA A 15 1.83 12.82 36.13
N CYS A 16 0.53 12.58 36.02
CA CYS A 16 0.00 11.33 35.48
C CYS A 16 0.33 11.23 33.99
N LEU A 17 1.37 10.48 33.62
CA LEU A 17 1.57 10.05 32.23
C LEU A 17 0.45 9.04 31.88
N VAL A 18 -0.53 9.49 31.13
CA VAL A 18 -1.50 8.61 30.49
C VAL A 18 -0.79 7.95 29.30
N ALA A 19 -0.32 6.72 29.47
CA ALA A 19 0.17 5.89 28.37
C ALA A 19 -1.04 5.53 27.50
N LEU A 20 -1.12 6.13 26.31
CA LEU A 20 -2.06 5.71 25.27
C LEU A 20 -1.71 4.27 24.86
N PRO A 21 -2.68 3.35 24.78
CA PRO A 21 -2.41 1.99 24.30
C PRO A 21 -1.93 2.09 22.84
N ALA A 22 -0.68 1.73 22.59
CA ALA A 22 -0.20 1.50 21.24
C ALA A 22 -1.04 0.34 20.66
N ALA A 23 -1.77 0.60 19.58
CA ALA A 23 -2.46 -0.46 18.85
C ALA A 23 -1.45 -1.57 18.54
N ALA A 24 -1.73 -2.79 18.98
CA ALA A 24 -0.82 -3.91 18.81
C ALA A 24 -0.72 -4.25 17.31
N GLN A 25 0.35 -3.77 16.67
CA GLN A 25 0.68 -4.10 15.29
C GLN A 25 1.14 -5.55 15.23
N THR A 26 0.52 -6.34 14.37
CA THR A 26 0.88 -7.76 14.21
C THR A 26 1.87 -7.90 13.06
N ILE A 27 3.07 -8.39 13.34
CA ILE A 27 4.03 -8.77 12.30
C ILE A 27 3.58 -10.10 11.70
N VAL A 28 3.42 -10.11 10.38
CA VAL A 28 3.09 -11.33 9.62
C VAL A 28 4.39 -11.90 9.04
N PRO A 29 4.84 -13.07 9.51
CA PRO A 29 6.05 -13.69 8.98
C PRO A 29 5.83 -14.14 7.53
N THR A 30 6.64 -13.63 6.62
CA THR A 30 6.59 -13.97 5.19
C THR A 30 8.00 -14.25 4.65
N PRO A 31 8.18 -15.22 3.75
CA PRO A 31 9.40 -15.31 2.92
C PRO A 31 9.54 -14.06 2.04
N ALA A 32 10.70 -13.89 1.41
CA ALA A 32 10.93 -12.79 0.48
C ALA A 32 10.01 -12.91 -0.76
N PHE A 33 9.49 -11.75 -1.22
CA PHE A 33 8.63 -11.63 -2.40
C PHE A 33 8.97 -10.33 -3.16
N ASN A 34 8.65 -10.29 -4.44
CA ASN A 34 8.79 -9.10 -5.29
C ASN A 34 7.48 -8.75 -6.05
N ALA A 35 6.41 -9.46 -5.73
CA ALA A 35 5.08 -9.19 -6.24
C ALA A 35 4.05 -9.19 -5.11
N ILE A 36 3.04 -8.34 -5.21
CA ILE A 36 1.92 -8.25 -4.27
C ILE A 36 0.61 -8.27 -5.05
N GLU A 37 -0.34 -9.02 -4.53
CA GLU A 37 -1.72 -9.01 -4.99
C GLU A 37 -2.66 -8.80 -3.80
N LEU A 38 -3.52 -7.79 -3.89
CA LEU A 38 -4.58 -7.53 -2.92
C LEU A 38 -5.92 -7.94 -3.53
N GLU A 39 -6.57 -8.91 -2.91
CA GLU A 39 -7.89 -9.39 -3.29
C GLU A 39 -8.98 -8.90 -2.34
N GLY A 40 -10.07 -8.40 -2.91
CA GLY A 40 -11.20 -7.84 -2.17
C GLY A 40 -11.04 -6.36 -1.88
N GLY A 41 -11.12 -5.97 -0.60
CA GLY A 41 -11.01 -4.60 -0.12
C GLY A 41 -9.73 -4.35 0.68
N GLY A 42 -9.67 -3.20 1.34
CA GLY A 42 -8.57 -2.85 2.24
C GLY A 42 -7.50 -1.96 1.61
N HIS A 43 -6.54 -1.60 2.45
CA HIS A 43 -5.49 -0.65 2.12
C HIS A 43 -4.10 -1.23 2.41
N VAL A 44 -3.24 -1.23 1.41
CA VAL A 44 -1.83 -1.63 1.55
C VAL A 44 -0.94 -0.42 1.30
N THR A 45 -0.15 -0.05 2.29
CA THR A 45 0.86 1.01 2.16
C THR A 45 2.25 0.39 2.02
N LEU A 46 2.95 0.74 0.94
CA LEU A 46 4.32 0.33 0.70
C LEU A 46 5.29 1.39 1.22
N ARG A 47 6.32 0.96 1.95
CA ARG A 47 7.42 1.82 2.39
C ARG A 47 8.76 1.24 1.95
N HIS A 48 9.67 2.10 1.56
CA HIS A 48 11.03 1.68 1.28
C HIS A 48 11.79 1.35 2.57
N GLY A 49 12.54 0.26 2.57
CA GLY A 49 13.44 -0.13 3.65
C GLY A 49 14.28 -1.35 3.27
N SER A 50 15.43 -1.52 3.92
CA SER A 50 16.39 -2.57 3.60
C SER A 50 15.94 -3.99 3.97
N VAL A 51 15.02 -4.11 4.92
CA VAL A 51 14.48 -5.39 5.40
C VAL A 51 13.00 -5.48 5.04
N GLN A 52 12.62 -6.57 4.40
CA GLN A 52 11.23 -6.80 4.06
C GLN A 52 10.44 -7.23 5.29
N GLN A 53 9.32 -6.55 5.53
CA GLN A 53 8.45 -6.81 6.67
C GLN A 53 7.00 -6.50 6.30
N VAL A 54 6.09 -7.37 6.71
CA VAL A 54 4.64 -7.19 6.57
C VAL A 54 4.05 -6.94 7.96
N ARG A 55 3.35 -5.83 8.13
CA ARG A 55 2.67 -5.45 9.37
C ARG A 55 1.18 -5.27 9.13
N LEU A 56 0.39 -6.00 9.88
CA LEU A 56 -1.05 -5.80 9.94
C LEU A 56 -1.33 -4.69 10.95
N LEU A 57 -1.78 -3.54 10.46
CA LEU A 57 -2.09 -2.36 11.28
C LEU A 57 -3.53 -2.38 11.77
N LYS A 58 -4.45 -2.86 10.90
CA LYS A 58 -5.86 -2.96 11.19
C LYS A 58 -6.45 -4.20 10.52
N GLY A 59 -7.35 -4.86 11.18
CA GLY A 59 -7.91 -6.14 10.75
C GLY A 59 -7.45 -7.31 11.64
N SER A 60 -7.60 -8.51 11.14
CA SER A 60 -7.30 -9.73 11.90
C SER A 60 -6.85 -10.86 10.98
N THR A 61 -5.82 -11.59 11.36
CA THR A 61 -5.39 -12.82 10.68
C THR A 61 -6.42 -13.96 10.75
N ARG A 62 -7.51 -13.78 11.50
CA ARG A 62 -8.67 -14.69 11.47
C ARG A 62 -9.46 -14.55 10.17
N PHE A 63 -9.55 -13.35 9.63
CA PHE A 63 -10.35 -13.01 8.44
C PHE A 63 -9.49 -12.71 7.21
N THR A 64 -8.27 -12.23 7.40
CA THR A 64 -7.33 -11.94 6.31
C THR A 64 -6.33 -13.07 6.16
N ARG A 65 -6.15 -13.54 4.94
CA ARG A 65 -5.13 -14.54 4.60
C ARG A 65 -3.95 -13.89 3.90
N PHE A 66 -2.76 -14.32 4.30
CA PHE A 66 -1.49 -13.96 3.67
C PHE A 66 -0.90 -15.22 3.04
N ILE A 67 -0.96 -15.31 1.73
CA ILE A 67 -0.61 -16.52 0.98
C ILE A 67 0.64 -16.24 0.16
N MET A 68 1.67 -17.07 0.34
CA MET A 68 2.90 -17.00 -0.46
C MET A 68 2.81 -17.95 -1.65
N GLU A 69 2.75 -17.38 -2.84
CA GLU A 69 2.88 -18.12 -4.09
C GLU A 69 4.35 -18.21 -4.48
N ARG A 70 4.85 -19.44 -4.66
CA ARG A 70 6.27 -19.71 -4.92
C ARG A 70 6.62 -19.76 -6.42
N SER A 71 5.64 -19.57 -7.29
CA SER A 71 5.89 -19.36 -8.72
C SER A 71 6.63 -18.05 -8.95
N GLN A 72 7.45 -17.96 -9.99
CA GLN A 72 8.07 -16.69 -10.36
C GLN A 72 7.07 -15.74 -11.07
N PRO A 73 6.93 -14.48 -10.66
CA PRO A 73 7.57 -13.83 -9.51
C PRO A 73 7.03 -14.37 -8.17
N HIS A 74 7.86 -14.39 -7.12
CA HIS A 74 7.41 -14.75 -5.78
C HIS A 74 6.39 -13.71 -5.31
N LYS A 75 5.14 -14.13 -5.13
CA LYS A 75 4.03 -13.23 -4.89
C LYS A 75 3.42 -13.42 -3.50
N LEU A 76 3.24 -12.33 -2.78
CA LEU A 76 2.39 -12.27 -1.60
C LEU A 76 0.98 -11.90 -2.04
N ARG A 77 0.03 -12.82 -1.88
CA ARG A 77 -1.38 -12.57 -2.04
C ARG A 77 -2.03 -12.31 -0.69
N ILE A 78 -2.75 -11.21 -0.60
CA ILE A 78 -3.48 -10.76 0.59
C ILE A 78 -4.96 -10.82 0.25
N GLU A 79 -5.66 -11.79 0.81
CA GLU A 79 -7.12 -11.90 0.72
C GLU A 79 -7.73 -11.15 1.90
N ALA A 80 -8.36 -10.01 1.63
CA ALA A 80 -8.84 -9.10 2.67
C ALA A 80 -9.91 -9.74 3.56
N CYS A 81 -10.76 -10.56 2.98
CA CYS A 81 -11.82 -11.26 3.69
C CYS A 81 -12.02 -12.66 3.11
N ASP A 82 -11.67 -13.67 3.89
CA ASP A 82 -11.86 -15.08 3.56
C ASP A 82 -13.06 -15.63 4.34
N ASN A 83 -14.28 -15.31 3.91
CA ASN A 83 -15.58 -15.71 4.48
C ASN A 83 -15.95 -15.07 5.84
N ASP A 84 -17.22 -14.79 6.02
CA ASP A 84 -17.89 -14.37 7.27
C ASP A 84 -17.23 -13.20 8.03
N CYS A 85 -16.69 -12.24 7.30
CA CYS A 85 -16.15 -11.03 7.92
C CYS A 85 -17.27 -10.16 8.50
N PRO A 86 -16.98 -9.39 9.57
CA PRO A 86 -17.86 -8.34 10.04
C PRO A 86 -18.22 -7.37 8.91
N HIS A 87 -19.42 -6.83 8.93
CA HIS A 87 -19.95 -5.97 7.86
C HIS A 87 -19.09 -4.71 7.62
N ASP A 88 -18.41 -4.24 8.66
CA ASP A 88 -17.51 -3.09 8.69
C ASP A 88 -16.02 -3.50 8.77
N TYR A 89 -15.68 -4.68 8.22
CA TYR A 89 -14.30 -5.16 8.25
C TYR A 89 -13.39 -4.25 7.45
N ASP A 90 -12.40 -3.70 8.13
CA ASP A 90 -11.42 -2.81 7.55
C ASP A 90 -10.02 -3.43 7.69
N LEU A 91 -9.27 -3.44 6.58
CA LEU A 91 -7.93 -4.00 6.48
C LEU A 91 -6.93 -2.91 6.15
N GLU A 92 -5.93 -2.74 7.02
CA GLU A 92 -4.78 -1.90 6.76
C GLU A 92 -3.49 -2.71 6.96
N VAL A 93 -2.67 -2.78 5.92
CA VAL A 93 -1.39 -3.48 5.91
C VAL A 93 -0.29 -2.52 5.51
N GLU A 94 0.80 -2.50 6.25
CA GLU A 94 2.01 -1.79 5.87
C GLU A 94 3.08 -2.81 5.47
N ILE A 95 3.70 -2.61 4.31
CA ILE A 95 4.76 -3.46 3.79
C ILE A 95 6.02 -2.61 3.60
N THR A 96 7.03 -2.88 4.41
CA THR A 96 8.37 -2.35 4.18
C THR A 96 9.12 -3.30 3.25
N THR A 97 9.76 -2.78 2.21
CA THR A 97 10.47 -3.60 1.21
C THR A 97 11.63 -2.84 0.56
N PRO A 98 12.75 -3.51 0.20
CA PRO A 98 13.79 -2.89 -0.60
C PRO A 98 13.37 -2.63 -2.05
N GLY A 99 12.32 -3.30 -2.52
CA GLY A 99 11.76 -3.08 -3.85
C GLY A 99 10.67 -4.07 -4.18
N ILE A 100 9.80 -3.63 -5.07
CA ILE A 100 8.69 -4.43 -5.61
C ILE A 100 8.63 -4.16 -7.12
N ASP A 101 8.29 -5.18 -7.90
CA ASP A 101 8.26 -5.08 -9.36
C ASP A 101 6.84 -5.29 -9.93
N THR A 102 5.98 -5.98 -9.17
CA THR A 102 4.61 -6.29 -9.62
C THR A 102 3.60 -6.01 -8.51
N LEU A 103 2.55 -5.28 -8.87
CA LEU A 103 1.42 -4.99 -7.99
C LEU A 103 0.11 -5.29 -8.72
N ALA A 104 -0.76 -5.99 -8.05
CA ALA A 104 -2.10 -6.28 -8.54
C ALA A 104 -3.17 -6.00 -7.48
N VAL A 105 -4.32 -5.51 -7.92
CA VAL A 105 -5.53 -5.36 -7.10
C VAL A 105 -6.68 -6.03 -7.83
N SER A 106 -7.31 -7.00 -7.17
CA SER A 106 -8.53 -7.63 -7.63
C SER A 106 -9.68 -7.28 -6.69
N GLY A 107 -10.63 -6.51 -7.18
CA GLY A 107 -11.75 -5.97 -6.39
C GLY A 107 -11.67 -4.47 -6.14
N GLY A 108 -11.99 -4.03 -4.91
CA GLY A 108 -12.11 -2.60 -4.54
C GLY A 108 -10.94 -2.04 -3.72
N GLY A 109 -9.91 -2.82 -3.47
CA GLY A 109 -8.79 -2.46 -2.59
C GLY A 109 -7.89 -1.33 -3.13
N ARG A 110 -6.98 -0.89 -2.28
CA ARG A 110 -6.00 0.16 -2.62
C ARG A 110 -4.59 -0.27 -2.23
N ILE A 111 -3.66 -0.11 -3.16
CA ILE A 111 -2.22 -0.19 -2.88
C ILE A 111 -1.61 1.18 -3.17
N GLU A 112 -0.85 1.73 -2.23
CA GLU A 112 -0.13 2.99 -2.43
C GLU A 112 1.31 2.91 -1.94
N SER A 113 2.20 3.61 -2.63
CA SER A 113 3.57 3.80 -2.19
C SER A 113 3.71 5.11 -1.42
N GLY A 114 4.27 5.03 -0.21
CA GLY A 114 4.61 6.18 0.62
C GLY A 114 6.13 6.35 0.75
N GLY A 115 6.61 7.60 0.60
CA GLY A 115 8.02 7.92 0.70
C GLY A 115 8.83 7.65 -0.56
N ASP A 116 10.13 7.88 -0.46
CA ASP A 116 11.07 7.79 -1.59
C ASP A 116 11.51 6.35 -1.82
N PHE A 117 11.10 5.77 -2.93
CA PHE A 117 11.62 4.50 -3.41
C PHE A 117 12.76 4.72 -4.40
N PRO A 118 13.78 3.84 -4.42
CA PRO A 118 14.75 3.82 -5.50
C PRO A 118 14.06 3.60 -6.85
N ALA A 119 14.59 4.23 -7.90
CA ALA A 119 14.06 4.03 -9.26
C ALA A 119 14.10 2.54 -9.64
N ARG A 120 13.02 2.08 -10.27
CA ARG A 120 12.88 0.70 -10.73
C ARG A 120 13.16 0.61 -12.23
N HIS A 121 13.70 -0.52 -12.66
CA HIS A 121 13.83 -0.78 -14.11
C HIS A 121 12.47 -0.96 -14.75
N GLN A 122 11.66 -1.83 -14.17
CA GLN A 122 10.35 -2.17 -14.69
C GLN A 122 9.33 -2.30 -13.57
N LEU A 123 8.13 -1.76 -13.78
CA LEU A 123 6.95 -1.97 -12.95
C LEU A 123 5.84 -2.63 -13.76
N THR A 124 5.18 -3.62 -13.17
CA THR A 124 3.98 -4.26 -13.72
C THR A 124 2.81 -4.02 -12.76
N LEU A 125 1.77 -3.37 -13.25
CA LEU A 125 0.63 -2.92 -12.46
C LEU A 125 -0.66 -3.43 -13.09
N ALA A 126 -1.51 -4.07 -12.32
CA ALA A 126 -2.78 -4.60 -12.79
C ALA A 126 -3.92 -4.28 -11.81
N VAL A 127 -5.04 -3.82 -12.32
CA VAL A 127 -6.28 -3.64 -11.55
C VAL A 127 -7.40 -4.37 -12.27
N ASP A 128 -8.01 -5.32 -11.58
CA ASP A 128 -9.24 -6.01 -12.00
C ASP A 128 -10.37 -5.58 -11.06
N GLY A 129 -11.34 -4.86 -11.58
CA GLY A 129 -12.45 -4.29 -10.82
C GLY A 129 -12.37 -2.78 -10.61
N GLY A 130 -12.67 -2.32 -9.38
CA GLY A 130 -12.77 -0.90 -9.03
C GLY A 130 -11.60 -0.33 -8.22
N GLY A 131 -10.59 -1.14 -7.96
CA GLY A 131 -9.47 -0.80 -7.07
C GLY A 131 -8.54 0.31 -7.57
N THR A 132 -7.55 0.62 -6.75
CA THR A 132 -6.59 1.69 -7.07
C THR A 132 -5.16 1.26 -6.75
N ILE A 133 -4.23 1.50 -7.66
CA ILE A 133 -2.79 1.42 -7.43
C ILE A 133 -2.20 2.83 -7.61
N ASP A 134 -1.58 3.36 -6.56
CA ASP A 134 -0.90 4.66 -6.58
C ASP A 134 0.59 4.49 -6.25
N VAL A 135 1.41 4.47 -7.29
CA VAL A 135 2.86 4.31 -7.16
C VAL A 135 3.64 5.50 -7.73
N ARG A 136 3.05 6.70 -7.67
CA ARG A 136 3.72 7.94 -8.12
C ARG A 136 5.03 8.22 -7.42
N ALA A 137 5.17 7.80 -6.15
CA ALA A 137 6.40 7.92 -5.39
C ALA A 137 7.50 6.94 -5.82
N MET A 138 7.17 5.96 -6.67
CA MET A 138 8.12 4.98 -7.22
C MET A 138 8.35 5.30 -8.70
N SER A 139 9.47 5.96 -9.04
CA SER A 139 9.82 6.15 -10.44
C SER A 139 10.32 4.85 -11.07
N SER A 140 10.01 4.64 -12.35
CA SER A 140 10.50 3.51 -13.13
C SER A 140 10.99 3.95 -14.50
N GLU A 141 11.96 3.21 -15.05
CA GLU A 141 12.37 3.42 -16.45
C GLU A 141 11.24 2.99 -17.40
N GLY A 142 10.69 1.80 -17.17
CA GLY A 142 9.55 1.26 -17.88
C GLY A 142 8.40 0.88 -16.96
N ALA A 143 7.16 0.96 -17.47
CA ALA A 143 5.99 0.46 -16.78
C ALA A 143 5.02 -0.21 -17.75
N THR A 144 4.36 -1.26 -17.25
CA THR A 144 3.19 -1.87 -17.89
C THR A 144 2.03 -1.73 -16.92
N ALA A 145 0.95 -1.09 -17.37
CA ALA A 145 -0.23 -0.83 -16.55
C ALA A 145 -1.47 -1.35 -17.27
N ALA A 146 -2.24 -2.20 -16.62
CA ALA A 146 -3.47 -2.76 -17.15
C ALA A 146 -4.64 -2.53 -16.19
N VAL A 147 -5.78 -2.09 -16.70
CA VAL A 147 -7.03 -1.94 -15.95
C VAL A 147 -8.14 -2.69 -16.68
N ASP A 148 -8.73 -3.66 -15.99
CA ASP A 148 -9.97 -4.31 -16.41
C ASP A 148 -11.09 -3.87 -15.45
N GLY A 149 -12.08 -3.15 -15.96
CA GLY A 149 -13.17 -2.59 -15.18
C GLY A 149 -13.10 -1.07 -14.98
N GLY A 150 -13.39 -0.58 -13.77
CA GLY A 150 -13.50 0.85 -13.44
C GLY A 150 -12.36 1.41 -12.59
N GLY A 151 -11.32 0.64 -12.36
CA GLY A 151 -10.23 0.96 -11.45
C GLY A 151 -9.30 2.07 -11.91
N ARG A 152 -8.27 2.33 -11.12
CA ARG A 152 -7.34 3.43 -11.38
C ARG A 152 -5.89 3.03 -11.10
N ILE A 153 -4.98 3.42 -12.00
CA ILE A 153 -3.53 3.32 -11.81
C ILE A 153 -2.91 4.71 -11.94
N LEU A 154 -2.04 5.06 -10.98
CA LEU A 154 -1.22 6.27 -10.98
C LEU A 154 0.25 5.83 -10.93
N VAL A 155 1.01 6.12 -11.99
CA VAL A 155 2.36 5.60 -12.20
C VAL A 155 3.32 6.69 -12.65
N ASN A 156 4.59 6.58 -12.24
CA ASN A 156 5.67 7.47 -12.66
C ASN A 156 6.64 6.70 -13.56
N ALA A 157 6.48 6.82 -14.89
CA ALA A 157 7.29 6.14 -15.90
C ALA A 157 8.15 7.15 -16.67
N GLN A 158 9.45 6.88 -16.82
CA GLN A 158 10.39 7.85 -17.36
C GLN A 158 10.71 7.63 -18.85
N ARG A 159 10.75 6.37 -19.32
CA ARG A 159 11.17 6.02 -20.66
C ARG A 159 10.09 5.35 -21.50
N GLU A 160 9.40 4.38 -20.91
CA GLU A 160 8.40 3.59 -21.62
C GLU A 160 7.17 3.33 -20.75
N LEU A 161 5.99 3.47 -21.32
CA LEU A 161 4.73 3.09 -20.70
C LEU A 161 3.88 2.33 -21.70
N THR A 162 3.55 1.09 -21.35
CA THR A 162 2.50 0.32 -22.03
C THR A 162 1.26 0.36 -21.15
N ALA A 163 0.17 0.91 -21.66
CA ALA A 163 -1.08 1.08 -20.94
C ALA A 163 -2.21 0.36 -21.67
N ALA A 164 -2.96 -0.47 -20.96
CA ALA A 164 -4.13 -1.15 -21.50
C ALA A 164 -5.34 -0.93 -20.58
N ILE A 165 -6.49 -0.59 -21.14
CA ILE A 165 -7.74 -0.44 -20.42
C ILE A 165 -8.83 -1.19 -21.15
N ASN A 166 -9.55 -2.04 -20.41
CA ASN A 166 -10.79 -2.65 -20.82
C ASN A 166 -11.89 -2.21 -19.86
N GLY A 167 -12.79 -1.31 -20.28
CA GLY A 167 -13.85 -0.77 -19.45
C GLY A 167 -13.79 0.74 -19.25
N GLY A 168 -14.14 1.22 -18.05
CA GLY A 168 -14.24 2.64 -17.70
C GLY A 168 -13.09 3.18 -16.87
N GLY A 169 -12.03 2.40 -16.70
CA GLY A 169 -10.91 2.72 -15.81
C GLY A 169 -10.04 3.89 -16.24
N LYS A 170 -9.08 4.26 -15.40
CA LYS A 170 -8.15 5.37 -15.66
C LYS A 170 -6.71 5.01 -15.33
N ILE A 171 -5.80 5.33 -16.26
CA ILE A 171 -4.37 5.31 -16.03
C ILE A 171 -3.87 6.74 -16.12
N ARG A 172 -3.28 7.25 -15.03
CA ARG A 172 -2.60 8.55 -15.02
C ARG A 172 -1.12 8.36 -14.79
N TYR A 173 -0.30 8.97 -15.66
CA TYR A 173 1.14 8.80 -15.58
C TYR A 173 1.87 10.13 -15.45
N TRP A 174 3.04 10.09 -14.81
CA TRP A 174 4.02 11.19 -14.70
C TRP A 174 5.30 10.78 -15.39
N GLY A 175 6.08 11.76 -15.81
CA GLY A 175 7.27 11.57 -16.64
C GLY A 175 6.99 11.88 -18.12
N ALA A 176 7.93 11.51 -18.98
CA ALA A 176 7.84 11.71 -20.44
C ALA A 176 8.15 10.39 -21.20
N PRO A 177 7.43 9.31 -20.91
CA PRO A 177 7.69 8.03 -21.55
C PRO A 177 7.24 8.00 -23.01
N ARG A 178 7.84 7.07 -23.78
CA ARG A 178 7.19 6.61 -25.02
C ARG A 178 5.95 5.82 -24.62
N LEU A 179 4.78 6.36 -24.94
CA LEU A 179 3.50 5.75 -24.62
C LEU A 179 3.05 4.80 -25.75
N THR A 180 2.67 3.60 -25.35
CA THR A 180 1.88 2.66 -26.16
C THR A 180 0.60 2.39 -25.42
N GLU A 181 -0.55 2.70 -26.01
CA GLU A 181 -1.84 2.54 -25.34
C GLU A 181 -2.84 1.74 -26.18
N ALA A 182 -3.67 0.99 -25.48
CA ALA A 182 -4.84 0.31 -26.01
C ALA A 182 -6.02 0.53 -25.05
N VAL A 183 -7.08 1.17 -25.52
CA VAL A 183 -8.27 1.48 -24.69
C VAL A 183 -9.50 0.91 -25.36
N GLU A 184 -10.15 0.00 -24.67
CA GLU A 184 -11.44 -0.55 -25.06
C GLU A 184 -12.50 -0.12 -24.04
N GLY A 185 -13.51 0.63 -24.46
CA GLY A 185 -14.55 1.17 -23.59
C GLY A 185 -14.45 2.67 -23.35
N GLY A 186 -14.87 3.13 -22.17
CA GLY A 186 -14.94 4.55 -21.79
C GLY A 186 -13.77 5.06 -20.95
N GLY A 187 -12.72 4.27 -20.82
CA GLY A 187 -11.54 4.61 -20.03
C GLY A 187 -10.64 5.68 -20.64
N SER A 188 -9.64 6.13 -19.87
CA SER A 188 -8.66 7.13 -20.34
C SER A 188 -7.25 6.89 -19.82
N VAL A 189 -6.25 7.21 -20.67
CA VAL A 189 -4.84 7.30 -20.31
C VAL A 189 -4.43 8.76 -20.40
N GLU A 190 -3.99 9.35 -19.29
CA GLU A 190 -3.76 10.79 -19.18
C GLU A 190 -2.41 11.09 -18.53
N GLN A 191 -1.71 12.12 -19.01
CA GLN A 191 -0.53 12.64 -18.34
C GLN A 191 -0.96 13.50 -17.13
N GLY A 192 -0.32 13.28 -15.98
CA GLY A 192 -0.47 14.10 -14.78
C GLY A 192 0.44 15.33 -14.81
N TYR A 193 0.02 16.39 -14.16
CA TYR A 193 0.78 17.64 -13.99
C TYR A 193 1.33 17.76 -12.58
#